data_a5a98f63576187d845ca06d9ffc94941
#
_entry.id   a5a98f63576187d845ca06d9ffc94941
#
_cell.length_a   1.000
_cell.length_b   1.000
_cell.length_c   1.000
_cell.angle_alpha   90.00
_cell.angle_beta   90.00
_cell.angle_gamma   90.00
#
_symmetry.space_group_name_H-M   'P 1'
#
loop_
_entity.id
_entity.type
_entity.pdbx_description
1 polymer ?
#
loop_
_entity_poly.entity_id
_entity_poly.type
_entity_poly.pdbx_seq_one_letter_code
_entity_poly.pdbx_strand_id
1 'polypeptide(L)'
;MNWIEFCRMNQAMEVMTPTGKINLIKKEWENITDKETFVKLLTLDLPPNNVQNKKAIKWLTKIYELFDDELDTEIYTYGDIGEAIYHFDQNDEDSSTGLVAATGFLSLDCSKSDGTAYRTIREVLLNMSSLEKKWFLRFWLRKPRNGCGGGSGGVVRKMIAQVYGEKESVIKKYSQLHSLADIAICLERGEVPSNELKIGHYLKPMLAKVVPKEKWPKYRLLELKYDGARYQIHKSENDLFI
;
A
#
# COMPACT_ATOMS: atom_id res chain seq x y z
N MET A 1 -9.75 14.77 4.06
CA MET A 1 -8.33 14.48 4.38
C MET A 1 -7.49 14.75 3.14
N ASN A 2 -6.45 15.56 3.26
CA ASN A 2 -5.45 15.79 2.22
C ASN A 2 -4.21 14.89 2.42
N TRP A 3 -3.16 15.06 1.57
CA TRP A 3 -1.98 14.21 1.63
C TRP A 3 -1.16 14.40 2.91
N ILE A 4 -0.92 15.64 3.35
CA ILE A 4 -0.15 15.90 4.57
C ILE A 4 -0.86 15.40 5.84
N GLU A 5 -2.19 15.50 5.91
CA GLU A 5 -2.98 14.93 7.02
C GLU A 5 -2.83 13.41 7.06
N PHE A 6 -2.86 12.76 5.88
CA PHE A 6 -2.59 11.33 5.75
C PHE A 6 -1.15 10.97 6.17
N CYS A 7 -0.16 11.78 5.81
CA CYS A 7 1.23 11.58 6.24
C CYS A 7 1.40 11.72 7.77
N ARG A 8 0.79 12.74 8.38
CA ARG A 8 0.79 12.94 9.84
C ARG A 8 0.14 11.76 10.57
N MET A 9 -0.96 11.25 10.03
CA MET A 9 -1.62 10.06 10.59
C MET A 9 -0.72 8.82 10.49
N ASN A 10 -0.05 8.60 9.35
CA ASN A 10 0.88 7.49 9.19
C ASN A 10 2.11 7.62 10.11
N GLN A 11 2.61 8.84 10.31
CA GLN A 11 3.69 9.13 11.27
C GLN A 11 3.28 8.74 12.70
N ALA A 12 2.07 9.08 13.12
CA ALA A 12 1.55 8.66 14.42
C ALA A 12 1.39 7.14 14.50
N MET A 13 0.90 6.49 13.45
CA MET A 13 0.72 5.04 13.40
C MET A 13 2.02 4.25 13.46
N GLU A 14 3.14 4.81 13.03
CA GLU A 14 4.44 4.11 12.98
C GLU A 14 4.81 3.50 14.33
N VAL A 15 4.54 4.20 15.42
CA VAL A 15 4.87 3.80 16.79
C VAL A 15 3.71 3.18 17.58
N MET A 16 2.52 3.10 16.99
CA MET A 16 1.33 2.59 17.69
C MET A 16 1.20 1.08 17.62
N THR A 17 0.55 0.51 18.64
CA THR A 17 0.07 -0.87 18.62
C THR A 17 -1.03 -1.05 17.57
N PRO A 18 -1.31 -2.27 17.09
CA PRO A 18 -2.40 -2.51 16.15
C PRO A 18 -3.76 -1.97 16.61
N THR A 19 -4.08 -2.08 17.90
CA THR A 19 -5.32 -1.52 18.48
C THR A 19 -5.30 0.01 18.45
N GLY A 20 -4.17 0.64 18.77
CA GLY A 20 -4.01 2.10 18.68
C GLY A 20 -4.26 2.61 17.27
N LYS A 21 -3.72 1.93 16.25
CA LYS A 21 -3.94 2.26 14.83
C LYS A 21 -5.42 2.19 14.45
N ILE A 22 -6.11 1.11 14.87
CA ILE A 22 -7.55 0.95 14.62
C ILE A 22 -8.33 2.12 15.23
N ASN A 23 -8.03 2.46 16.48
CA ASN A 23 -8.73 3.53 17.18
C ASN A 23 -8.48 4.90 16.54
N LEU A 24 -7.23 5.18 16.12
CA LEU A 24 -6.90 6.41 15.39
C LEU A 24 -7.67 6.52 14.08
N ILE A 25 -7.66 5.47 13.25
CA ILE A 25 -8.36 5.48 11.97
C ILE A 25 -9.86 5.65 12.18
N LYS A 26 -10.45 4.95 13.18
CA LYS A 26 -11.87 5.09 13.52
C LYS A 26 -12.24 6.52 13.92
N LYS A 27 -11.40 7.18 14.72
CA LYS A 27 -11.61 8.57 15.15
C LYS A 27 -11.67 9.52 13.96
N GLU A 28 -10.80 9.30 12.97
CA GLU A 28 -10.72 10.16 11.79
C GLU A 28 -11.68 9.74 10.66
N TRP A 29 -12.37 8.60 10.79
CA TRP A 29 -13.15 7.99 9.69
C TRP A 29 -14.21 8.90 9.10
N GLU A 30 -14.94 9.64 9.93
CA GLU A 30 -15.98 10.58 9.49
C GLU A 30 -15.40 11.81 8.78
N ASN A 31 -14.14 12.17 9.07
CA ASN A 31 -13.43 13.29 8.46
C ASN A 31 -12.81 12.92 7.10
N ILE A 32 -12.84 11.64 6.73
CA ILE A 32 -12.27 11.16 5.47
C ILE A 32 -13.33 11.26 4.37
N THR A 33 -13.17 12.21 3.48
CA THR A 33 -14.09 12.46 2.36
C THR A 33 -14.00 11.38 1.27
N ASP A 34 -12.80 10.91 0.98
CA ASP A 34 -12.54 9.85 0.00
C ASP A 34 -12.03 8.59 0.71
N LYS A 35 -12.97 7.83 1.25
CA LYS A 35 -12.73 6.58 1.98
C LYS A 35 -12.14 5.50 1.08
N GLU A 36 -12.51 5.48 -0.20
CA GLU A 36 -12.00 4.51 -1.18
C GLU A 36 -10.50 4.67 -1.37
N THR A 37 -10.06 5.86 -1.77
CA THR A 37 -8.64 6.18 -1.95
C THR A 37 -7.84 5.97 -0.67
N PHE A 38 -8.39 6.37 0.46
CA PHE A 38 -7.77 6.18 1.76
C PHE A 38 -7.52 4.70 2.07
N VAL A 39 -8.51 3.83 1.89
CA VAL A 39 -8.35 2.39 2.12
C VAL A 39 -7.39 1.76 1.12
N LYS A 40 -7.46 2.14 -0.17
CA LYS A 40 -6.50 1.68 -1.20
C LYS A 40 -5.06 2.02 -0.83
N LEU A 41 -4.80 3.22 -0.33
CA LEU A 41 -3.48 3.62 0.16
C LEU A 41 -3.03 2.74 1.33
N LEU A 42 -3.83 2.63 2.40
CA LEU A 42 -3.47 1.83 3.57
C LEU A 42 -3.24 0.35 3.26
N THR A 43 -3.92 -0.19 2.27
CA THR A 43 -3.80 -1.60 1.86
C THR A 43 -2.80 -1.82 0.73
N LEU A 44 -2.23 -0.75 0.16
CA LEU A 44 -1.39 -0.78 -1.04
C LEU A 44 -2.12 -1.38 -2.25
N ASP A 45 -3.45 -1.24 -2.31
CA ASP A 45 -4.26 -1.66 -3.44
C ASP A 45 -4.22 -0.57 -4.52
N LEU A 46 -3.04 -0.41 -5.10
CA LEU A 46 -2.71 0.62 -6.09
C LEU A 46 -2.17 -0.04 -7.35
N PRO A 47 -2.41 0.53 -8.54
CA PRO A 47 -1.81 0.07 -9.78
C PRO A 47 -0.29 -0.08 -9.67
N PRO A 48 0.32 -1.04 -10.35
CA PRO A 48 1.78 -1.20 -10.35
C PRO A 48 2.44 0.02 -10.98
N ASN A 49 3.52 0.51 -10.37
CA ASN A 49 4.30 1.64 -10.87
C ASN A 49 5.68 1.22 -11.43
N ASN A 50 6.00 -0.06 -11.38
CA ASN A 50 7.21 -0.66 -11.93
C ASN A 50 8.53 0.00 -11.46
N VAL A 51 8.50 0.66 -10.28
CA VAL A 51 9.71 1.25 -9.69
C VAL A 51 10.48 0.22 -8.87
N GLN A 52 11.79 0.19 -9.06
CA GLN A 52 12.73 -0.61 -8.27
C GLN A 52 13.60 0.28 -7.40
N ASN A 53 14.09 -0.23 -6.27
CA ASN A 53 14.95 0.53 -5.35
C ASN A 53 16.15 1.18 -6.07
N LYS A 54 16.86 0.44 -6.93
CA LYS A 54 18.02 0.98 -7.68
C LYS A 54 17.63 2.18 -8.57
N LYS A 55 16.46 2.12 -9.21
CA LYS A 55 15.97 3.23 -10.05
C LYS A 55 15.58 4.43 -9.19
N ALA A 56 14.92 4.19 -8.06
CA ALA A 56 14.56 5.22 -7.11
C ALA A 56 15.81 5.94 -6.55
N ILE A 57 16.80 5.20 -6.09
CA ILE A 57 18.08 5.76 -5.61
C ILE A 57 18.71 6.64 -6.70
N LYS A 58 18.88 6.13 -7.92
CA LYS A 58 19.45 6.89 -9.04
C LYS A 58 18.68 8.18 -9.34
N TRP A 59 17.36 8.16 -9.23
CA TRP A 59 16.54 9.35 -9.46
C TRP A 59 16.68 10.36 -8.33
N LEU A 60 16.68 9.90 -7.08
CA LEU A 60 16.82 10.75 -5.90
C LEU A 60 18.21 11.39 -5.84
N THR A 61 19.29 10.62 -6.07
CA THR A 61 20.65 11.14 -6.19
C THR A 61 20.72 12.30 -7.19
N LYS A 62 20.05 12.15 -8.34
CA LYS A 62 20.01 13.21 -9.37
C LYS A 62 19.10 14.40 -8.99
N ILE A 63 17.96 14.15 -8.29
CA ILE A 63 17.04 15.21 -7.88
C ILE A 63 17.68 16.11 -6.83
N TYR A 64 18.39 15.53 -5.87
CA TYR A 64 19.01 16.21 -4.75
C TYR A 64 20.50 16.55 -4.97
N GLU A 65 21.02 16.27 -6.17
CA GLU A 65 22.43 16.54 -6.55
C GLU A 65 23.46 15.93 -5.59
N LEU A 66 23.16 14.73 -5.08
CA LEU A 66 24.00 13.98 -4.14
C LEU A 66 25.14 13.24 -4.85
N PHE A 67 26.19 12.93 -4.11
CA PHE A 67 27.20 11.97 -4.57
C PHE A 67 26.65 10.53 -4.56
N ASP A 68 27.26 9.65 -5.36
CA ASP A 68 26.73 8.29 -5.60
C ASP A 68 26.57 7.44 -4.33
N ASP A 69 27.42 7.64 -3.31
CA ASP A 69 27.45 6.89 -2.05
C ASP A 69 26.75 7.62 -0.87
N GLU A 70 26.45 8.89 -1.02
CA GLU A 70 25.87 9.71 0.05
C GLU A 70 24.48 9.22 0.45
N LEU A 71 23.59 9.03 -0.52
CA LEU A 71 22.24 8.53 -0.26
C LEU A 71 22.25 7.09 0.27
N ASP A 72 23.16 6.25 -0.21
CA ASP A 72 23.30 4.87 0.29
C ASP A 72 23.75 4.86 1.76
N THR A 73 24.64 5.77 2.16
CA THR A 73 25.09 5.96 3.55
C THR A 73 23.92 6.40 4.45
N GLU A 74 23.11 7.36 3.98
CA GLU A 74 21.91 7.82 4.70
C GLU A 74 20.86 6.70 4.83
N ILE A 75 20.63 5.94 3.76
CA ILE A 75 19.72 4.78 3.80
C ILE A 75 20.22 3.72 4.79
N TYR A 76 21.53 3.47 4.84
CA TYR A 76 22.10 2.55 5.83
C TYR A 76 21.92 3.05 7.25
N THR A 77 22.09 4.35 7.50
CA THR A 77 21.96 4.99 8.81
C THR A 77 20.49 4.96 9.31
N TYR A 78 19.54 5.32 8.48
CA TYR A 78 18.15 5.48 8.87
C TYR A 78 17.25 4.29 8.53
N GLY A 79 17.76 3.32 7.79
CA GLY A 79 17.09 2.04 7.52
C GLY A 79 16.12 2.01 6.34
N ASP A 80 15.73 3.17 5.77
CA ASP A 80 14.95 3.23 4.53
C ASP A 80 15.08 4.58 3.80
N ILE A 81 14.76 4.57 2.51
CA ILE A 81 14.88 5.75 1.63
C ILE A 81 13.99 6.92 2.11
N GLY A 82 12.78 6.64 2.58
CA GLY A 82 11.87 7.69 3.05
C GLY A 82 12.40 8.39 4.28
N GLU A 83 12.96 7.65 5.24
CA GLU A 83 13.56 8.21 6.45
C GLU A 83 14.83 8.99 6.12
N ALA A 84 15.69 8.46 5.24
CA ALA A 84 16.91 9.13 4.79
C ALA A 84 16.58 10.51 4.19
N ILE A 85 15.63 10.59 3.26
CA ILE A 85 15.22 11.86 2.66
C ILE A 85 14.56 12.81 3.67
N TYR A 86 13.80 12.30 4.63
CA TYR A 86 13.19 13.11 5.70
C TYR A 86 14.25 13.84 6.53
N HIS A 87 15.36 13.20 6.84
CA HIS A 87 16.46 13.81 7.59
C HIS A 87 17.38 14.68 6.73
N PHE A 88 17.49 14.35 5.46
CA PHE A 88 18.33 15.11 4.53
C PHE A 88 17.69 16.42 4.08
N ASP A 89 16.40 16.39 3.77
CA ASP A 89 15.65 17.53 3.24
C ASP A 89 14.80 18.18 4.33
N GLN A 90 15.19 19.38 4.76
CA GLN A 90 14.52 20.10 5.86
C GLN A 90 13.46 21.10 5.35
N ASN A 91 12.70 20.75 4.31
CA ASN A 91 11.57 21.56 3.86
C ASN A 91 10.35 21.31 4.75
N ASP A 92 9.95 22.33 5.53
CA ASP A 92 8.80 22.27 6.44
C ASP A 92 7.50 22.81 5.82
N GLU A 93 7.53 23.32 4.59
CA GLU A 93 6.34 23.84 3.92
C GLU A 93 5.45 22.71 3.41
N ASP A 94 4.26 22.60 3.97
CA ASP A 94 3.27 21.60 3.56
C ASP A 94 2.75 21.89 2.16
N SER A 95 2.63 20.84 1.34
CA SER A 95 2.02 20.96 0.02
C SER A 95 0.49 21.04 0.11
N SER A 96 -0.13 21.58 -0.93
CA SER A 96 -1.60 21.53 -1.12
C SER A 96 -2.08 20.27 -1.81
N THR A 97 -1.26 19.23 -1.88
CA THR A 97 -1.55 17.99 -2.63
C THR A 97 -2.75 17.25 -2.04
N GLY A 98 -3.76 17.00 -2.85
CA GLY A 98 -4.90 16.17 -2.48
C GLY A 98 -4.56 14.68 -2.48
N LEU A 99 -5.32 13.89 -1.72
CA LEU A 99 -5.08 12.45 -1.58
C LEU A 99 -5.19 11.70 -2.93
N VAL A 100 -6.16 12.06 -3.76
CA VAL A 100 -6.35 11.47 -5.11
C VAL A 100 -5.16 11.79 -6.02
N ALA A 101 -4.68 13.04 -6.01
CA ALA A 101 -3.52 13.45 -6.81
C ALA A 101 -2.25 12.70 -6.38
N ALA A 102 -2.00 12.59 -5.08
CA ALA A 102 -0.89 11.81 -4.54
C ALA A 102 -0.96 10.34 -5.00
N THR A 103 -2.15 9.73 -4.97
CA THR A 103 -2.37 8.35 -5.44
C THR A 103 -2.07 8.20 -6.93
N GLY A 104 -2.43 9.18 -7.75
CA GLY A 104 -2.08 9.22 -9.17
C GLY A 104 -0.57 9.23 -9.38
N PHE A 105 0.17 10.05 -8.65
CA PHE A 105 1.64 10.09 -8.72
C PHE A 105 2.29 8.78 -8.24
N LEU A 106 1.75 8.18 -7.16
CA LEU A 106 2.21 6.89 -6.65
C LEU A 106 2.02 5.73 -7.63
N SER A 107 1.05 5.86 -8.54
CA SER A 107 0.70 4.84 -9.54
C SER A 107 1.31 5.11 -10.92
N LEU A 108 2.14 6.14 -11.05
CA LEU A 108 2.79 6.51 -12.31
C LEU A 108 3.73 5.40 -12.77
N ASP A 109 3.54 4.90 -13.99
CA ASP A 109 4.41 3.85 -14.55
C ASP A 109 5.83 4.36 -14.80
N CYS A 110 6.75 3.83 -14.03
CA CYS A 110 8.17 4.18 -14.08
C CYS A 110 8.98 3.30 -15.03
N SER A 111 8.38 2.36 -15.75
CA SER A 111 9.11 1.47 -16.70
C SER A 111 9.56 2.22 -17.95
N LYS A 112 8.79 3.22 -18.39
CA LYS A 112 9.04 3.98 -19.62
C LYS A 112 10.35 4.78 -19.55
N SER A 113 11.06 4.84 -20.66
CA SER A 113 12.36 5.53 -20.81
C SER A 113 12.25 6.99 -21.28
N ASP A 114 11.05 7.49 -21.55
CA ASP A 114 10.81 8.84 -22.10
C ASP A 114 11.11 9.99 -21.13
N GLY A 115 11.44 9.68 -19.89
CA GLY A 115 11.77 10.64 -18.84
C GLY A 115 10.56 11.38 -18.24
N THR A 116 9.34 11.12 -18.72
CA THR A 116 8.13 11.78 -18.21
C THR A 116 7.90 11.47 -16.74
N ALA A 117 7.95 10.19 -16.37
CA ALA A 117 7.80 9.77 -14.97
C ALA A 117 8.85 10.43 -14.05
N TYR A 118 10.12 10.50 -14.51
CA TYR A 118 11.17 11.17 -13.75
C TYR A 118 10.87 12.65 -13.51
N ARG A 119 10.47 13.40 -14.57
CA ARG A 119 10.14 14.84 -14.44
C ARG A 119 8.98 15.06 -13.48
N THR A 120 7.91 14.29 -13.63
CA THR A 120 6.75 14.39 -12.73
C THR A 120 7.11 14.08 -11.28
N ILE A 121 7.83 13.00 -11.01
CA ILE A 121 8.25 12.64 -9.63
C ILE A 121 9.19 13.70 -9.05
N ARG A 122 10.10 14.25 -9.86
CA ARG A 122 10.97 15.36 -9.44
C ARG A 122 10.14 16.58 -9.01
N GLU A 123 9.20 17.03 -9.84
CA GLU A 123 8.35 18.16 -9.51
C GLU A 123 7.52 17.92 -8.25
N VAL A 124 6.92 16.74 -8.12
CA VAL A 124 6.14 16.35 -6.94
C VAL A 124 6.99 16.40 -5.68
N LEU A 125 8.19 15.78 -5.69
CA LEU A 125 9.07 15.76 -4.52
C LEU A 125 9.56 17.17 -4.14
N LEU A 126 9.91 18.01 -5.10
CA LEU A 126 10.39 19.37 -4.82
C LEU A 126 9.31 20.28 -4.20
N ASN A 127 8.03 19.96 -4.40
CA ASN A 127 6.90 20.73 -3.86
C ASN A 127 6.31 20.14 -2.55
N MET A 128 6.88 19.07 -2.01
CA MET A 128 6.43 18.42 -0.78
C MET A 128 7.29 18.83 0.41
N SER A 129 6.71 18.87 1.61
CA SER A 129 7.48 18.94 2.85
C SER A 129 8.26 17.66 3.10
N SER A 130 9.26 17.72 3.97
CA SER A 130 10.09 16.55 4.34
C SER A 130 9.26 15.36 4.80
N LEU A 131 8.21 15.61 5.61
CA LEU A 131 7.28 14.58 6.06
C LEU A 131 6.49 13.95 4.91
N GLU A 132 6.02 14.77 3.97
CA GLU A 132 5.31 14.28 2.80
C GLU A 132 6.22 13.44 1.89
N LYS A 133 7.46 13.87 1.68
CA LYS A 133 8.49 13.12 0.93
C LYS A 133 8.77 11.76 1.54
N LYS A 134 8.96 11.69 2.88
CA LYS A 134 9.13 10.43 3.61
C LYS A 134 8.03 9.43 3.26
N TRP A 135 6.78 9.84 3.47
CA TRP A 135 5.64 8.95 3.27
C TRP A 135 5.39 8.67 1.79
N PHE A 136 5.57 9.67 0.92
CA PHE A 136 5.47 9.47 -0.53
C PHE A 136 6.45 8.39 -1.01
N LEU A 137 7.71 8.47 -0.66
CA LEU A 137 8.73 7.50 -1.06
C LEU A 137 8.44 6.09 -0.51
N ARG A 138 7.98 5.99 0.73
CA ARG A 138 7.58 4.71 1.32
C ARG A 138 6.39 4.07 0.59
N PHE A 139 5.36 4.84 0.25
CA PHE A 139 4.22 4.35 -0.53
C PHE A 139 4.58 4.10 -1.99
N TRP A 140 5.40 4.92 -2.59
CA TRP A 140 5.89 4.76 -3.96
C TRP A 140 6.68 3.46 -4.13
N LEU A 141 7.51 3.12 -3.16
CA LEU A 141 8.26 1.86 -3.11
C LEU A 141 7.46 0.68 -2.56
N ARG A 142 6.17 0.86 -2.27
CA ARG A 142 5.29 -0.18 -1.69
C ARG A 142 5.77 -0.72 -0.34
N LYS A 143 6.46 0.09 0.46
CA LYS A 143 7.01 -0.26 1.78
C LYS A 143 6.65 0.79 2.84
N PRO A 144 5.35 0.99 3.16
CA PRO A 144 4.93 2.08 4.02
C PRO A 144 5.39 1.97 5.48
N ARG A 145 5.73 0.77 5.97
CA ARG A 145 6.22 0.52 7.34
C ARG A 145 5.30 1.02 8.47
N ASN A 146 4.08 1.41 8.17
CA ASN A 146 3.09 1.86 9.14
C ASN A 146 2.36 0.70 9.84
N GLY A 147 2.65 -0.54 9.49
CA GLY A 147 2.02 -1.75 10.02
C GLY A 147 0.55 -1.96 9.63
N CYS A 148 0.01 -1.17 8.71
CA CYS A 148 -1.34 -1.32 8.16
C CYS A 148 -1.34 -2.10 6.84
N GLY A 149 -0.29 -1.90 6.03
CA GLY A 149 -0.08 -2.57 4.75
C GLY A 149 0.51 -3.97 4.92
N GLY A 150 0.44 -4.71 3.86
CA GLY A 150 0.94 -6.08 3.78
C GLY A 150 -0.19 -7.10 3.66
N GLY A 151 0.11 -8.23 3.08
CA GLY A 151 -0.83 -9.22 2.54
C GLY A 151 -1.98 -9.71 3.43
N SER A 152 -2.09 -9.26 4.65
CA SER A 152 -3.19 -9.61 5.54
C SER A 152 -4.24 -8.51 5.75
N GLY A 153 -3.94 -7.23 5.46
CA GLY A 153 -4.86 -6.11 5.73
C GLY A 153 -5.46 -6.10 7.14
N GLY A 154 -4.77 -6.74 8.12
CA GLY A 154 -5.36 -7.10 9.39
C GLY A 154 -5.87 -5.91 10.21
N VAL A 155 -5.13 -4.80 10.23
CA VAL A 155 -5.54 -3.57 10.91
C VAL A 155 -6.74 -2.95 10.20
N VAL A 156 -6.65 -2.78 8.88
CA VAL A 156 -7.71 -2.16 8.07
C VAL A 156 -8.98 -3.02 8.08
N ARG A 157 -8.87 -4.34 7.95
CA ARG A 157 -10.02 -5.25 8.02
C ARG A 157 -10.74 -5.18 9.36
N LYS A 158 -10.01 -5.17 10.46
CA LYS A 158 -10.58 -5.02 11.81
C LYS A 158 -11.22 -3.65 12.00
N MET A 159 -10.59 -2.61 11.47
CA MET A 159 -11.15 -1.27 11.50
C MET A 159 -12.49 -1.22 10.77
N ILE A 160 -12.58 -1.71 9.52
CA ILE A 160 -13.81 -1.78 8.74
C ILE A 160 -14.90 -2.54 9.53
N ALA A 161 -14.55 -3.72 10.06
CA ALA A 161 -15.49 -4.50 10.88
C ALA A 161 -16.05 -3.71 12.07
N GLN A 162 -15.19 -2.98 12.78
CA GLN A 162 -15.64 -2.19 13.95
C GLN A 162 -16.38 -0.92 13.59
N VAL A 163 -16.07 -0.27 12.47
CA VAL A 163 -16.76 0.95 12.01
C VAL A 163 -18.21 0.62 11.62
N TYR A 164 -18.39 -0.46 10.88
CA TYR A 164 -19.72 -0.84 10.37
C TYR A 164 -20.46 -1.86 11.23
N GLY A 165 -19.96 -2.21 12.42
CA GLY A 165 -20.61 -3.14 13.33
C GLY A 165 -20.61 -4.60 12.86
N GLU A 166 -19.70 -4.95 11.94
CA GLU A 166 -19.60 -6.28 11.36
C GLU A 166 -18.60 -7.18 12.09
N LYS A 167 -18.75 -8.51 11.95
CA LYS A 167 -17.75 -9.45 12.45
C LYS A 167 -16.54 -9.47 11.51
N GLU A 168 -15.33 -9.47 12.08
CA GLU A 168 -14.08 -9.56 11.31
C GLU A 168 -14.07 -10.77 10.36
N SER A 169 -14.66 -11.91 10.76
CA SER A 169 -14.74 -13.12 9.94
C SER A 169 -15.57 -12.91 8.68
N VAL A 170 -16.61 -12.06 8.73
CA VAL A 170 -17.45 -11.68 7.59
C VAL A 170 -16.65 -10.84 6.61
N ILE A 171 -15.99 -9.78 7.11
CA ILE A 171 -15.11 -8.94 6.26
C ILE A 171 -14.00 -9.78 5.64
N LYS A 172 -13.41 -10.71 6.41
CA LYS A 172 -12.39 -11.64 5.89
C LYS A 172 -12.92 -12.50 4.76
N LYS A 173 -14.15 -12.99 4.85
CA LYS A 173 -14.80 -13.77 3.78
C LYS A 173 -14.93 -12.93 2.51
N TYR A 174 -15.50 -11.73 2.61
CA TYR A 174 -15.65 -10.84 1.46
C TYR A 174 -14.31 -10.40 0.87
N SER A 175 -13.26 -10.22 1.68
CA SER A 175 -11.92 -9.84 1.20
C SER A 175 -11.21 -10.93 0.38
N GLN A 176 -11.81 -12.10 0.20
CA GLN A 176 -11.36 -13.11 -0.76
C GLN A 176 -11.82 -12.79 -2.18
N LEU A 177 -12.95 -12.09 -2.33
CA LEU A 177 -13.60 -11.79 -3.61
C LEU A 177 -13.51 -10.31 -4.01
N HIS A 178 -13.33 -9.43 -3.02
CA HIS A 178 -13.34 -7.98 -3.19
C HIS A 178 -12.17 -7.33 -2.49
N SER A 179 -11.77 -6.14 -2.95
CA SER A 179 -10.79 -5.31 -2.22
C SER A 179 -11.40 -4.80 -0.91
N LEU A 180 -10.56 -4.48 0.08
CA LEU A 180 -11.04 -3.87 1.32
C LEU A 180 -11.65 -2.48 1.08
N ALA A 181 -11.23 -1.78 0.04
CA ALA A 181 -11.81 -0.51 -0.37
C ALA A 181 -13.24 -0.70 -0.91
N ASP A 182 -13.45 -1.65 -1.83
CA ASP A 182 -14.79 -1.99 -2.34
C ASP A 182 -15.74 -2.39 -1.20
N ILE A 183 -15.26 -3.21 -0.25
CA ILE A 183 -16.05 -3.63 0.92
C ILE A 183 -16.45 -2.43 1.77
N ALA A 184 -15.50 -1.53 2.06
CA ALA A 184 -15.79 -0.34 2.88
C ALA A 184 -16.85 0.55 2.23
N ILE A 185 -16.74 0.80 0.91
CA ILE A 185 -17.70 1.63 0.18
C ILE A 185 -19.08 0.95 0.08
N CYS A 186 -19.13 -0.37 -0.11
CA CYS A 186 -20.37 -1.12 -0.11
C CYS A 186 -21.09 -0.99 1.24
N LEU A 187 -20.38 -1.20 2.34
CA LEU A 187 -20.93 -1.07 3.70
C LEU A 187 -21.32 0.38 4.05
N GLU A 188 -20.58 1.38 3.56
CA GLU A 188 -20.91 2.80 3.71
C GLU A 188 -22.28 3.14 3.09
N ARG A 189 -22.64 2.47 2.00
CA ARG A 189 -23.97 2.60 1.36
C ARG A 189 -25.05 1.78 2.03
N GLY A 190 -24.75 1.04 3.09
CA GLY A 190 -25.67 0.11 3.74
C GLY A 190 -25.94 -1.16 2.92
N GLU A 191 -25.08 -1.47 1.96
CA GLU A 191 -25.20 -2.63 1.08
C GLU A 191 -24.36 -3.80 1.59
N VAL A 192 -24.70 -5.02 1.19
CA VAL A 192 -23.92 -6.22 1.49
C VAL A 192 -23.04 -6.54 0.28
N PRO A 193 -21.72 -6.73 0.46
CA PRO A 193 -20.87 -7.13 -0.65
C PRO A 193 -21.34 -8.42 -1.32
N SER A 194 -21.35 -8.48 -2.65
CA SER A 194 -21.80 -9.64 -3.39
C SER A 194 -20.90 -10.87 -3.12
N ASN A 195 -21.45 -12.07 -3.33
CA ASN A 195 -20.66 -13.31 -3.30
C ASN A 195 -20.08 -13.65 -4.69
N GLU A 196 -20.19 -12.75 -5.66
CA GLU A 196 -19.67 -12.93 -7.01
C GLU A 196 -18.23 -12.45 -7.12
N LEU A 197 -17.50 -13.10 -7.98
CA LEU A 197 -16.11 -12.75 -8.29
C LEU A 197 -16.07 -11.46 -9.11
N LYS A 198 -15.33 -10.46 -8.63
CA LYS A 198 -15.09 -9.24 -9.40
C LYS A 198 -13.94 -9.49 -10.39
N ILE A 199 -14.22 -9.30 -11.68
CA ILE A 199 -13.20 -9.40 -12.74
C ILE A 199 -12.10 -8.36 -12.47
N GLY A 200 -10.85 -8.77 -12.64
CA GLY A 200 -9.67 -7.95 -12.34
C GLY A 200 -9.26 -7.93 -10.85
N HIS A 201 -10.04 -8.52 -9.94
CA HIS A 201 -9.63 -8.67 -8.55
C HIS A 201 -8.76 -9.91 -8.36
N TYR A 202 -7.53 -9.73 -7.89
CA TYR A 202 -6.60 -10.81 -7.63
C TYR A 202 -7.06 -11.71 -6.48
N LEU A 203 -7.26 -12.98 -6.75
CA LEU A 203 -7.57 -13.99 -5.74
C LEU A 203 -6.28 -14.49 -5.08
N LYS A 204 -6.15 -14.25 -3.78
CA LYS A 204 -5.01 -14.77 -3.03
C LYS A 204 -4.99 -16.29 -3.04
N PRO A 205 -3.88 -16.92 -3.40
CA PRO A 205 -3.77 -18.37 -3.35
C PRO A 205 -3.88 -18.88 -1.90
N MET A 206 -4.50 -20.02 -1.73
CA MET A 206 -4.40 -20.74 -0.46
C MET A 206 -2.96 -21.23 -0.29
N LEU A 207 -2.34 -20.83 0.81
CA LEU A 207 -1.01 -21.32 1.17
C LEU A 207 -1.16 -22.56 2.06
N ALA A 208 -0.39 -23.59 1.74
CA ALA A 208 -0.26 -24.76 2.60
C ALA A 208 0.30 -24.34 3.96
N LYS A 209 -0.28 -24.88 5.04
CA LYS A 209 0.28 -24.69 6.38
C LYS A 209 1.44 -25.66 6.58
N VAL A 210 2.55 -25.16 7.11
CA VAL A 210 3.61 -26.00 7.62
C VAL A 210 3.08 -26.75 8.84
N VAL A 211 3.06 -28.07 8.76
CA VAL A 211 2.66 -28.93 9.88
C VAL A 211 3.91 -29.58 10.46
N PRO A 212 4.17 -29.49 11.77
CA PRO A 212 5.27 -30.16 12.41
C PRO A 212 5.23 -31.66 12.12
N LYS A 213 6.41 -32.29 12.01
CA LYS A 213 6.56 -33.70 11.63
C LYS A 213 5.74 -34.67 12.50
N GLU A 214 5.64 -34.35 13.78
CA GLU A 214 4.90 -35.10 14.81
C GLU A 214 3.38 -35.11 14.56
N LYS A 215 2.88 -34.13 13.82
CA LYS A 215 1.46 -33.99 13.47
C LYS A 215 1.15 -34.48 12.05
N TRP A 216 2.09 -35.14 11.38
CA TRP A 216 1.85 -35.64 10.05
C TRP A 216 0.87 -36.82 10.07
N PRO A 217 -0.12 -36.83 9.17
CA PRO A 217 -1.04 -37.96 9.09
C PRO A 217 -0.30 -39.24 8.65
N LYS A 218 -0.81 -40.42 9.07
CA LYS A 218 -0.25 -41.71 8.70
C LYS A 218 -0.19 -41.93 7.19
N TYR A 219 -1.24 -41.45 6.49
CA TYR A 219 -1.33 -41.50 5.03
C TYR A 219 -1.16 -40.10 4.47
N ARG A 220 -0.33 -39.91 3.45
CA ARG A 220 0.01 -38.65 2.81
C ARG A 220 0.26 -38.86 1.34
N LEU A 221 -0.22 -37.92 0.56
CA LEU A 221 0.13 -37.77 -0.84
C LEU A 221 1.37 -36.85 -0.94
N LEU A 222 2.34 -37.33 -1.71
CA LEU A 222 3.53 -36.54 -2.03
C LEU A 222 3.42 -36.09 -3.48
N GLU A 223 3.53 -34.80 -3.72
CA GLU A 223 3.50 -34.19 -5.04
C GLU A 223 4.78 -33.41 -5.30
N LEU A 224 5.17 -33.34 -6.56
CA LEU A 224 6.26 -32.50 -6.97
C LEU A 224 5.86 -31.02 -6.77
N LYS A 225 6.73 -30.27 -6.10
CA LYS A 225 6.59 -28.82 -6.03
C LYS A 225 7.20 -28.21 -7.29
N TYR A 226 6.35 -27.76 -8.20
CA TYR A 226 6.81 -27.01 -9.36
C TYR A 226 7.27 -25.62 -8.93
N ASP A 227 8.41 -25.20 -9.45
CA ASP A 227 8.90 -23.82 -9.31
C ASP A 227 8.46 -23.03 -10.54
N GLY A 228 7.84 -21.85 -10.32
CA GLY A 228 7.33 -21.06 -11.41
C GLY A 228 6.49 -19.86 -10.92
N ALA A 229 6.16 -18.97 -11.85
CA ALA A 229 5.25 -17.86 -11.60
C ALA A 229 3.79 -18.33 -11.71
N ARG A 230 2.94 -17.78 -10.85
CA ARG A 230 1.49 -17.95 -10.93
C ARG A 230 0.88 -16.75 -11.64
N TYR A 231 0.05 -17.05 -12.60
CA TYR A 231 -0.76 -16.06 -13.31
C TYR A 231 -2.24 -16.30 -13.02
N GLN A 232 -3.03 -15.22 -12.99
CA GLN A 232 -4.48 -15.29 -12.99
C GLN A 232 -4.96 -14.54 -14.23
N ILE A 233 -5.79 -15.19 -15.01
CA ILE A 233 -6.37 -14.63 -16.22
C ILE A 233 -7.84 -14.34 -15.92
N HIS A 234 -8.23 -13.09 -16.00
CA HIS A 234 -9.61 -12.66 -15.87
C HIS A 234 -10.12 -12.20 -17.24
N LYS A 235 -11.20 -12.80 -17.69
CA LYS A 235 -11.82 -12.50 -18.99
C LYS A 235 -13.27 -12.07 -18.79
N SER A 236 -13.63 -10.93 -19.34
CA SER A 236 -15.00 -10.52 -19.62
C SER A 236 -15.30 -10.64 -21.11
N GLU A 237 -16.48 -10.19 -21.54
CA GLU A 237 -16.80 -10.16 -22.98
C GLU A 237 -15.82 -9.31 -23.78
N ASN A 238 -15.38 -8.15 -23.22
CA ASN A 238 -14.57 -7.16 -23.92
C ASN A 238 -13.16 -6.96 -23.34
N ASP A 239 -12.85 -7.51 -22.16
CA ASP A 239 -11.60 -7.24 -21.46
C ASP A 239 -10.87 -8.53 -21.09
N LEU A 240 -9.55 -8.47 -21.13
CA LEU A 240 -8.64 -9.53 -20.67
C LEU A 240 -7.61 -8.90 -19.72
N PHE A 241 -7.53 -9.42 -18.49
CA PHE A 241 -6.54 -9.03 -17.48
C PHE A 241 -5.64 -10.23 -17.14
N ILE A 242 -4.33 -10.00 -17.02
CA ILE A 242 -3.32 -11.01 -16.65
C ILE A 242 -2.52 -10.53 -15.46
#